data_20464603a4a266aff10602a7de4ea122
#
_entry.id   20464603a4a266aff10602a7de4ea122
#
_cell.length_a   1.000
_cell.length_b   1.000
_cell.length_c   1.000
_cell.angle_alpha   90.00
_cell.angle_beta   90.00
_cell.angle_gamma   90.00
#
_symmetry.space_group_name_H-M   'P 1'
#
loop_
_entity.id
_entity.type
_entity.pdbx_description
1 polymer ?
#
loop_
_entity_poly.entity_id
_entity_poly.type
_entity_poly.pdbx_seq_one_letter_code
_entity_poly.pdbx_strand_id
1 'polypeptide(L)'
;MTTRSKYFSYKGEFYDIPELKLCPAPTKPVPILIGGHSKLALKRAARVGDGWISAGITLEETKEYIDQINTFREEFGTLDHPDYQFQVMGEAAYSSDGIKNLEDLGATEVIVAFRNAYEGGKDERTLDGMIAEINWYAEEVISKSN
;
A
#
# COMPACT_ATOMS: atom_id res chain seq x y z
N MET A 1 2.38 -18.05 2.30
CA MET A 1 2.05 -19.50 2.22
C MET A 1 0.78 -19.67 1.41
N THR A 2 0.86 -19.82 0.12
CA THR A 2 -0.30 -20.03 -0.78
C THR A 2 -0.20 -21.41 -1.40
N THR A 3 -0.58 -22.43 -0.64
CA THR A 3 -0.66 -23.79 -1.20
C THR A 3 -2.08 -24.05 -1.70
N ARG A 4 -2.24 -24.09 -3.01
CA ARG A 4 -3.52 -24.28 -3.74
C ARG A 4 -4.31 -25.52 -3.36
N SER A 5 -3.75 -26.50 -2.68
CA SER A 5 -4.37 -27.83 -2.59
C SER A 5 -4.33 -28.50 -1.22
N LYS A 6 -3.70 -27.90 -0.22
CA LYS A 6 -3.54 -28.60 1.06
C LYS A 6 -4.17 -27.84 2.22
N TYR A 7 -4.80 -28.57 3.11
CA TYR A 7 -5.10 -28.09 4.44
C TYR A 7 -3.81 -27.80 5.17
N PHE A 8 -3.80 -26.76 6.01
CA PHE A 8 -2.68 -26.43 6.86
C PHE A 8 -3.16 -26.13 8.27
N SER A 9 -2.33 -26.42 9.22
CA SER A 9 -2.48 -26.03 10.63
C SER A 9 -1.19 -25.39 11.10
N TYR A 10 -1.28 -24.59 12.15
CA TYR A 10 -0.10 -24.01 12.81
C TYR A 10 -0.33 -24.02 14.31
N LYS A 11 0.66 -24.47 15.04
CA LYS A 11 0.68 -24.41 16.49
C LYS A 11 1.94 -23.71 16.95
N GLY A 12 1.81 -22.52 17.53
CA GLY A 12 2.91 -21.71 18.01
C GLY A 12 2.67 -21.24 19.43
N GLU A 13 3.58 -20.43 19.93
CA GLU A 13 3.49 -19.89 21.29
C GLU A 13 2.30 -18.93 21.46
N PHE A 14 2.01 -18.10 20.46
CA PHE A 14 0.99 -17.04 20.51
C PHE A 14 -0.28 -17.36 19.73
N TYR A 15 -0.20 -18.28 18.78
CA TYR A 15 -1.33 -18.61 17.89
C TYR A 15 -1.46 -20.10 17.71
N ASP A 16 -2.70 -20.57 17.73
CA ASP A 16 -3.08 -21.93 17.38
C ASP A 16 -4.11 -21.85 16.27
N ILE A 17 -3.73 -22.26 15.06
CA ILE A 17 -4.56 -22.25 13.86
C ILE A 17 -4.97 -23.70 13.59
N PRO A 18 -6.26 -24.04 13.73
CA PRO A 18 -6.74 -25.38 13.41
C PRO A 18 -6.54 -25.70 11.93
N GLU A 19 -6.70 -26.96 11.59
CA GLU A 19 -6.60 -27.38 10.19
C GLU A 19 -7.64 -26.65 9.33
N LEU A 20 -7.18 -25.86 8.38
CA LEU A 20 -8.00 -25.07 7.48
C LEU A 20 -7.41 -25.00 6.06
N LYS A 21 -8.25 -24.62 5.11
CA LYS A 21 -7.87 -24.41 3.72
C LYS A 21 -8.48 -23.09 3.23
N LEU A 22 -7.69 -22.29 2.54
CA LEU A 22 -8.20 -21.12 1.82
C LEU A 22 -8.83 -21.57 0.49
N CYS A 23 -10.09 -21.20 0.28
CA CYS A 23 -10.81 -21.52 -0.93
C CYS A 23 -11.77 -20.37 -1.31
N PRO A 24 -11.69 -19.81 -2.52
CA PRO A 24 -10.68 -20.11 -3.56
C PRO A 24 -9.26 -19.64 -3.17
N ALA A 25 -8.26 -20.40 -3.56
CA ALA A 25 -6.88 -20.00 -3.38
C ALA A 25 -6.43 -19.08 -4.53
N PRO A 26 -5.54 -18.09 -4.26
CA PRO A 26 -4.96 -17.25 -5.30
C PRO A 26 -4.26 -18.09 -6.38
N THR A 27 -4.39 -17.66 -7.63
CA THR A 27 -3.73 -18.33 -8.76
C THR A 27 -2.29 -17.90 -8.98
N LYS A 28 -1.93 -16.73 -8.40
CA LYS A 28 -0.58 -16.15 -8.42
C LYS A 28 -0.16 -15.84 -6.98
N PRO A 29 1.12 -15.68 -6.70
CA PRO A 29 1.58 -15.11 -5.43
C PRO A 29 0.87 -13.77 -5.15
N VAL A 30 0.46 -13.58 -3.91
CA VAL A 30 -0.14 -12.31 -3.46
C VAL A 30 0.95 -11.51 -2.79
N PRO A 31 1.28 -10.30 -3.26
CA PRO A 31 2.25 -9.44 -2.60
C PRO A 31 1.81 -9.09 -1.18
N ILE A 32 2.76 -9.06 -0.26
CA ILE A 32 2.53 -8.68 1.13
C ILE A 32 3.18 -7.33 1.38
N LEU A 33 2.36 -6.29 1.47
CA LEU A 33 2.81 -4.95 1.80
C LEU A 33 2.74 -4.74 3.31
N ILE A 34 3.77 -4.12 3.84
CA ILE A 34 3.89 -3.83 5.28
C ILE A 34 3.56 -2.37 5.52
N GLY A 35 2.58 -2.09 6.36
CA GLY A 35 2.20 -0.75 6.77
C GLY A 35 2.99 -0.23 7.97
N GLY A 36 2.95 1.09 8.16
CA GLY A 36 3.47 1.80 9.31
C GLY A 36 4.72 2.63 9.03
N HIS A 37 4.90 3.67 9.86
CA HIS A 37 5.92 4.71 9.69
C HIS A 37 7.05 4.62 10.74
N SER A 38 6.94 3.73 11.73
CA SER A 38 8.01 3.52 12.69
C SER A 38 9.23 2.85 12.04
N LYS A 39 10.42 3.18 12.53
CA LYS A 39 11.66 2.56 12.04
C LYS A 39 11.61 1.02 12.02
N LEU A 40 10.91 0.40 13.00
CA LEU A 40 10.74 -1.04 13.05
C LEU A 40 9.81 -1.56 11.93
N ALA A 41 8.76 -0.81 11.59
CA ALA A 41 7.86 -1.14 10.48
C ALA A 41 8.58 -1.01 9.14
N LEU A 42 9.34 0.07 8.92
CA LEU A 42 10.14 0.28 7.71
C LEU A 42 11.20 -0.83 7.54
N LYS A 43 11.90 -1.19 8.62
CA LYS A 43 12.84 -2.35 8.58
C LYS A 43 12.14 -3.67 8.26
N ARG A 44 10.93 -3.88 8.77
CA ARG A 44 10.16 -5.09 8.44
C ARG A 44 9.74 -5.10 6.99
N ALA A 45 9.24 -3.97 6.45
CA ALA A 45 8.92 -3.82 5.04
C ALA A 45 10.12 -4.15 4.15
N ALA A 46 11.28 -3.57 4.47
CA ALA A 46 12.52 -3.79 3.73
C ALA A 46 13.00 -5.25 3.75
N ARG A 47 12.80 -5.97 4.89
CA ARG A 47 13.37 -7.30 5.09
C ARG A 47 12.51 -8.44 4.58
N VAL A 48 11.19 -8.36 4.74
CA VAL A 48 10.26 -9.49 4.49
C VAL A 48 9.01 -9.11 3.70
N GLY A 49 8.82 -7.83 3.38
CA GLY A 49 7.71 -7.36 2.56
C GLY A 49 8.03 -7.42 1.08
N ASP A 50 6.98 -7.57 0.27
CA ASP A 50 7.01 -7.33 -1.18
C ASP A 50 6.78 -5.83 -1.49
N GLY A 51 6.60 -5.01 -0.46
CA GLY A 51 6.40 -3.58 -0.55
C GLY A 51 6.04 -2.93 0.78
N TRP A 52 5.84 -1.62 0.71
CA TRP A 52 5.42 -0.79 1.83
C TRP A 52 4.18 0.02 1.46
N ILE A 53 3.30 0.23 2.42
CA ILE A 53 2.09 1.05 2.26
C ILE A 53 2.05 2.15 3.33
N SER A 54 1.88 3.39 2.90
CA SER A 54 1.72 4.54 3.80
C SER A 54 0.26 4.84 4.12
N ALA A 55 0.06 5.78 5.04
CA ALA A 55 -1.25 6.35 5.33
C ALA A 55 -1.10 7.83 5.72
N GLY A 56 -1.66 8.74 4.90
CA GLY A 56 -1.81 10.15 5.23
C GLY A 56 -0.50 10.91 5.44
N ILE A 57 0.45 10.82 4.51
CA ILE A 57 1.77 11.47 4.61
C ILE A 57 1.97 12.57 3.58
N THR A 58 2.89 13.50 3.86
CA THR A 58 3.35 14.56 2.95
C THR A 58 4.34 14.04 1.91
N LEU A 59 4.69 14.88 0.93
CA LEU A 59 5.75 14.56 -0.04
C LEU A 59 7.12 14.42 0.63
N GLU A 60 7.42 15.28 1.59
CA GLU A 60 8.67 15.25 2.34
C GLU A 60 8.80 13.94 3.13
N GLU A 61 7.74 13.55 3.84
CA GLU A 61 7.69 12.29 4.57
C GLU A 61 7.78 11.09 3.62
N THR A 62 7.13 11.17 2.46
CA THR A 62 7.21 10.11 1.43
C THR A 62 8.66 9.88 1.02
N LYS A 63 9.38 10.97 0.70
CA LYS A 63 10.80 10.89 0.35
C LYS A 63 11.62 10.27 1.47
N GLU A 64 11.44 10.77 2.70
CA GLU A 64 12.18 10.29 3.86
C GLU A 64 11.98 8.78 4.09
N TYR A 65 10.75 8.30 4.02
CA TYR A 65 10.46 6.88 4.27
C TYR A 65 10.94 5.98 3.14
N ILE A 66 10.81 6.38 1.88
CA ILE A 66 11.34 5.63 0.74
C ILE A 66 12.87 5.52 0.84
N ASP A 67 13.57 6.61 1.13
CA ASP A 67 15.02 6.63 1.31
C ASP A 67 15.46 5.71 2.46
N GLN A 68 14.77 5.76 3.61
CA GLN A 68 15.03 4.88 4.74
C GLN A 68 14.81 3.40 4.40
N ILE A 69 13.69 3.08 3.73
CA ILE A 69 13.39 1.70 3.32
C ILE A 69 14.46 1.18 2.36
N ASN A 70 14.88 1.97 1.36
CA ASN A 70 15.91 1.58 0.41
C ASN A 70 17.27 1.35 1.11
N THR A 71 17.63 2.20 2.06
CA THR A 71 18.82 1.99 2.91
C THR A 71 18.73 0.64 3.65
N PHE A 72 17.58 0.31 4.25
CA PHE A 72 17.40 -0.99 4.91
C PHE A 72 17.37 -2.15 3.93
N ARG A 73 16.84 -1.96 2.72
CA ARG A 73 16.87 -2.99 1.67
C ARG A 73 18.30 -3.29 1.22
N GLU A 74 19.17 -2.27 1.13
CA GLU A 74 20.61 -2.46 0.90
C GLU A 74 21.25 -3.27 2.05
N GLU A 75 20.99 -2.89 3.31
CA GLU A 75 21.49 -3.59 4.50
C GLU A 75 21.06 -5.08 4.52
N PHE A 76 19.85 -5.40 4.05
CA PHE A 76 19.29 -6.74 4.06
C PHE A 76 19.53 -7.52 2.76
N GLY A 77 20.13 -6.90 1.73
CA GLY A 77 20.35 -7.54 0.43
C GLY A 77 19.06 -7.82 -0.34
N THR A 78 18.03 -6.99 -0.17
CA THR A 78 16.72 -7.11 -0.83
C THR A 78 16.45 -6.01 -1.85
N LEU A 79 17.45 -5.17 -2.15
CA LEU A 79 17.28 -4.06 -3.08
C LEU A 79 16.94 -4.51 -4.50
N ASP A 80 17.47 -5.66 -4.93
CA ASP A 80 17.25 -6.23 -6.26
C ASP A 80 15.88 -6.91 -6.46
N HIS A 81 14.97 -6.82 -5.48
CA HIS A 81 13.60 -7.32 -5.65
C HIS A 81 12.88 -6.49 -6.74
N PRO A 82 12.61 -7.08 -7.93
CA PRO A 82 12.23 -6.29 -9.12
C PRO A 82 10.84 -5.66 -9.02
N ASP A 83 9.95 -6.27 -8.22
CA ASP A 83 8.53 -5.89 -8.12
C ASP A 83 8.21 -5.29 -6.74
N TYR A 84 9.21 -4.66 -6.08
CA TYR A 84 8.96 -4.04 -4.78
C TYR A 84 8.06 -2.82 -4.92
N GLN A 85 6.98 -2.79 -4.14
CA GLN A 85 5.93 -1.77 -4.27
C GLN A 85 6.05 -0.69 -3.18
N PHE A 86 5.86 0.56 -3.59
CA PHE A 86 5.67 1.70 -2.70
C PHE A 86 4.27 2.27 -2.94
N GLN A 87 3.31 1.89 -2.12
CA GLN A 87 1.94 2.40 -2.19
C GLN A 87 1.80 3.60 -1.26
N VAL A 88 1.52 4.77 -1.82
CA VAL A 88 1.46 6.03 -1.08
C VAL A 88 0.03 6.57 -1.01
N MET A 89 -0.40 6.89 0.22
CA MET A 89 -1.62 7.64 0.50
C MET A 89 -1.24 8.99 1.07
N GLY A 90 -1.63 10.08 0.41
CA GLY A 90 -1.33 11.44 0.86
C GLY A 90 -2.03 12.49 0.00
N GLU A 91 -1.94 13.75 0.41
CA GLU A 91 -2.60 14.86 -0.30
C GLU A 91 -2.11 15.04 -1.74
N ALA A 92 -0.85 14.72 -2.01
CA ALA A 92 -0.26 14.79 -3.34
C ALA A 92 -0.99 13.90 -4.36
N ALA A 93 -1.65 12.82 -3.94
CA ALA A 93 -2.40 11.92 -4.82
C ALA A 93 -3.63 12.57 -5.49
N TYR A 94 -4.03 13.78 -5.08
CA TYR A 94 -5.24 14.44 -5.59
C TYR A 94 -4.96 15.49 -6.68
N SER A 95 -3.76 15.52 -7.24
CA SER A 95 -3.42 16.38 -8.38
C SER A 95 -2.45 15.69 -9.33
N SER A 96 -2.51 16.03 -10.63
CA SER A 96 -1.59 15.48 -11.64
C SER A 96 -0.12 15.80 -11.34
N ASP A 97 0.17 17.01 -10.88
CA ASP A 97 1.53 17.40 -10.49
C ASP A 97 1.99 16.63 -9.23
N GLY A 98 1.09 16.41 -8.29
CA GLY A 98 1.37 15.63 -7.10
C GLY A 98 1.64 14.15 -7.40
N ILE A 99 0.89 13.54 -8.32
CA ILE A 99 1.14 12.18 -8.82
C ILE A 99 2.54 12.11 -9.43
N LYS A 100 2.90 13.07 -10.28
CA LYS A 100 4.22 13.11 -10.91
C LYS A 100 5.35 13.26 -9.89
N ASN A 101 5.15 14.12 -8.88
CA ASN A 101 6.12 14.24 -7.79
C ASN A 101 6.27 12.94 -7.00
N LEU A 102 5.17 12.21 -6.74
CA LEU A 102 5.22 10.91 -6.07
C LEU A 102 5.94 9.85 -6.93
N GLU A 103 5.71 9.83 -8.23
CA GLU A 103 6.41 8.96 -9.18
C GLU A 103 7.92 9.26 -9.20
N ASP A 104 8.31 10.54 -9.26
CA ASP A 104 9.71 10.99 -9.21
C ASP A 104 10.41 10.58 -7.90
N LEU A 105 9.67 10.46 -6.80
CA LEU A 105 10.17 9.96 -5.52
C LEU A 105 10.24 8.42 -5.45
N GLY A 106 9.71 7.72 -6.45
CA GLY A 106 9.73 6.26 -6.54
C GLY A 106 8.47 5.56 -6.02
N ALA A 107 7.37 6.29 -5.80
CA ALA A 107 6.08 5.66 -5.55
C ALA A 107 5.65 4.84 -6.78
N THR A 108 5.21 3.61 -6.57
CA THR A 108 4.74 2.73 -7.65
C THR A 108 3.24 2.77 -7.83
N GLU A 109 2.54 3.09 -6.77
CA GLU A 109 1.08 3.19 -6.74
C GLU A 109 0.63 4.29 -5.77
N VAL A 110 -0.50 4.91 -6.07
CA VAL A 110 -1.15 5.86 -5.16
C VAL A 110 -2.50 5.33 -4.69
N ILE A 111 -2.82 5.62 -3.44
CA ILE A 111 -4.11 5.29 -2.86
C ILE A 111 -4.90 6.58 -2.69
N VAL A 112 -6.08 6.63 -3.30
CA VAL A 112 -7.00 7.75 -3.22
C VAL A 112 -8.22 7.33 -2.41
N ALA A 113 -8.52 8.09 -1.36
CA ALA A 113 -9.68 7.88 -0.51
C ALA A 113 -10.60 9.10 -0.61
N PHE A 114 -11.75 8.96 -1.26
CA PHE A 114 -12.75 10.02 -1.37
C PHE A 114 -13.51 10.29 -0.05
N ARG A 115 -13.15 9.57 1.00
CA ARG A 115 -13.65 9.78 2.36
C ARG A 115 -12.55 9.43 3.35
N ASN A 116 -12.39 10.27 4.37
CA ASN A 116 -11.56 9.91 5.52
C ASN A 116 -12.31 8.86 6.37
N ALA A 117 -11.88 7.61 6.30
CA ALA A 117 -12.49 6.50 7.05
C ALA A 117 -12.34 6.63 8.57
N TYR A 118 -11.43 7.48 9.04
CA TYR A 118 -11.16 7.73 10.47
C TYR A 118 -11.97 8.90 11.02
N GLU A 119 -12.62 9.70 10.16
CA GLU A 119 -13.58 10.69 10.60
C GLU A 119 -14.88 9.99 11.01
N GLY A 120 -15.21 10.07 12.29
CA GLY A 120 -16.45 9.53 12.82
C GLY A 120 -17.66 10.24 12.20
N GLY A 121 -18.78 9.52 12.09
CA GLY A 121 -20.03 10.06 11.59
C GLY A 121 -20.60 9.28 10.42
N LYS A 122 -21.87 9.57 10.09
CA LYS A 122 -22.55 8.98 8.94
C LYS A 122 -22.04 9.66 7.66
N ASP A 123 -21.77 8.89 6.64
CA ASP A 123 -21.53 9.43 5.30
C ASP A 123 -22.85 9.96 4.73
N GLU A 124 -22.96 11.28 4.60
CA GLU A 124 -24.16 11.95 4.10
C GLU A 124 -24.10 12.23 2.58
N ARG A 125 -23.03 11.84 1.91
CA ARG A 125 -22.90 12.02 0.46
C ARG A 125 -23.94 11.19 -0.28
N THR A 126 -24.51 11.78 -1.32
CA THR A 126 -25.40 11.07 -2.24
C THR A 126 -24.60 10.19 -3.21
N LEU A 127 -25.26 9.19 -3.81
CA LEU A 127 -24.64 8.38 -4.85
C LEU A 127 -24.13 9.24 -6.02
N ASP A 128 -24.93 10.21 -6.46
CA ASP A 128 -24.54 11.13 -7.54
C ASP A 128 -23.31 11.97 -7.17
N GLY A 129 -23.21 12.40 -5.91
CA GLY A 129 -22.04 13.10 -5.39
C GLY A 129 -20.78 12.24 -5.42
N MET A 130 -20.89 10.98 -5.00
CA MET A 130 -19.76 10.04 -5.05
C MET A 130 -19.32 9.75 -6.50
N ILE A 131 -20.27 9.60 -7.42
CA ILE A 131 -19.98 9.42 -8.85
C ILE A 131 -19.29 10.66 -9.42
N ALA A 132 -19.76 11.86 -9.05
CA ALA A 132 -19.15 13.11 -9.49
C ALA A 132 -17.69 13.26 -9.01
N GLU A 133 -17.38 12.87 -7.76
CA GLU A 133 -16.01 12.87 -7.24
C GLU A 133 -15.10 11.93 -8.03
N ILE A 134 -15.56 10.71 -8.35
CA ILE A 134 -14.79 9.74 -9.14
C ILE A 134 -14.55 10.25 -10.56
N ASN A 135 -15.57 10.82 -11.21
CA ASN A 135 -15.45 11.38 -12.55
C ASN A 135 -14.49 12.58 -12.56
N TRP A 136 -14.62 13.48 -11.59
CA TRP A 136 -13.70 14.58 -11.44
C TRP A 136 -12.22 14.09 -11.33
N TYR A 137 -11.98 13.09 -10.50
CA TYR A 137 -10.63 12.54 -10.33
C TYR A 137 -10.11 11.90 -11.62
N ALA A 138 -10.96 11.18 -12.33
CA ALA A 138 -10.60 10.58 -13.63
C ALA A 138 -10.24 11.65 -14.68
N GLU A 139 -11.03 12.73 -14.74
CA GLU A 139 -10.84 13.80 -15.74
C GLU A 139 -9.71 14.76 -15.37
N GLU A 140 -9.62 15.16 -14.09
CA GLU A 140 -8.68 16.19 -13.67
C GLU A 140 -7.32 15.66 -13.22
N VAL A 141 -7.25 14.41 -12.81
CA VAL A 141 -6.01 13.81 -12.31
C VAL A 141 -5.51 12.72 -13.26
N ILE A 142 -6.26 11.61 -13.43
CA ILE A 142 -5.76 10.46 -14.19
C ILE A 142 -5.48 10.81 -15.64
N SER A 143 -6.40 11.52 -16.32
CA SER A 143 -6.22 11.88 -17.75
C SER A 143 -5.04 12.82 -18.01
N LYS A 144 -4.59 13.55 -16.98
CA LYS A 144 -3.50 14.53 -17.07
C LYS A 144 -2.16 13.99 -16.56
N SER A 145 -2.15 12.82 -15.95
CA SER A 145 -0.93 12.18 -15.40
C SER A 145 -0.26 11.21 -16.38
N ASN A 146 -0.85 11.01 -17.57
CA ASN A 146 -0.32 10.16 -18.65
C ASN A 146 0.50 10.97 -19.65
#